data_de3399938b3443859bda57ee53d079a6
#
_entry.id   de3399938b3443859bda57ee53d079a6
#
_cell.length_a   1.000
_cell.length_b   1.000
_cell.length_c   1.000
_cell.angle_alpha   90.00
_cell.angle_beta   90.00
_cell.angle_gamma   90.00
#
_symmetry.space_group_name_H-M   'P 1'
#
loop_
_entity.id
_entity.type
_entity.pdbx_description
1 polymer ?
#
loop_
_entity_poly.entity_id
_entity_poly.type
_entity_poly.pdbx_seq_one_letter_code
_entity_poly.pdbx_strand_id
1 'polypeptide(L)'
;ITFEMGMIPPDSGWSSSGSKPWYAQTDQVYEGSYSLRSGKITDSQESILVLERETGAGTGSFHVKISSEQDWDYLEFAVNGRVLAKWSGRVNWREFEFPLQAGNNRLEWRYRKDPSTFAGMDAAFIDNVFLPEVRVIEPEPETEPNLAVVGITAEGLQLSVTGDAATEYKLQFSTDLKSWSTLANVVTDDTGKAVLTDAASAKT
;
A
#
# COMPACT_ATOMS: atom_id res chain seq x y z
N ILE A 1 -8.13 -3.92 -0.28
CA ILE A 1 -8.96 -3.13 -1.21
C ILE A 1 -10.29 -3.85 -1.29
N THR A 2 -11.35 -3.19 -0.92
CA THR A 2 -12.74 -3.65 -1.03
C THR A 2 -13.46 -2.84 -2.11
N PHE A 3 -14.61 -3.32 -2.58
CA PHE A 3 -15.36 -2.68 -3.69
C PHE A 3 -16.66 -2.04 -3.22
N GLU A 4 -16.75 -1.65 -1.96
CA GLU A 4 -17.97 -1.17 -1.29
C GLU A 4 -18.55 0.13 -1.86
N MET A 5 -17.85 0.79 -2.77
CA MET A 5 -18.38 1.89 -3.56
C MET A 5 -19.33 1.43 -4.71
N GLY A 6 -19.48 0.12 -4.94
CA GLY A 6 -20.29 -0.43 -6.03
C GLY A 6 -19.70 -0.20 -7.42
N MET A 7 -18.41 0.07 -7.50
CA MET A 7 -17.70 0.29 -8.77
C MET A 7 -16.22 -0.10 -8.63
N ILE A 8 -15.54 -0.26 -9.75
CA ILE A 8 -14.07 -0.32 -9.78
C ILE A 8 -13.56 1.09 -9.41
N PRO A 9 -12.71 1.22 -8.36
CA PRO A 9 -12.27 2.53 -7.89
C PRO A 9 -11.56 3.32 -9.00
N PRO A 10 -12.02 4.52 -9.35
CA PRO A 10 -11.35 5.35 -10.35
C PRO A 10 -10.00 5.85 -9.81
N ASP A 11 -9.08 6.17 -10.71
CA ASP A 11 -7.77 6.80 -10.42
C ASP A 11 -6.90 6.05 -9.39
N SER A 12 -7.13 4.76 -9.22
CA SER A 12 -6.47 3.91 -8.23
C SER A 12 -5.59 2.81 -8.83
N GLY A 13 -5.25 2.95 -10.12
CA GLY A 13 -4.45 1.98 -10.87
C GLY A 13 -5.26 0.81 -11.44
N TRP A 14 -6.59 0.76 -11.20
CA TRP A 14 -7.47 -0.22 -11.79
C TRP A 14 -7.85 0.14 -13.22
N SER A 15 -7.88 -0.86 -14.08
CA SER A 15 -8.45 -0.77 -15.43
C SER A 15 -9.09 -2.09 -15.84
N SER A 16 -10.03 -2.02 -16.77
CA SER A 16 -10.67 -3.21 -17.30
C SER A 16 -10.82 -3.13 -18.82
N SER A 17 -10.61 -4.25 -19.49
CA SER A 17 -10.58 -4.37 -20.95
C SER A 17 -11.10 -5.73 -21.42
N GLY A 18 -10.92 -6.00 -22.71
CA GLY A 18 -11.42 -7.21 -23.37
C GLY A 18 -12.78 -7.00 -24.01
N SER A 19 -13.49 -8.07 -24.30
CA SER A 19 -14.79 -8.02 -24.99
C SER A 19 -15.89 -7.36 -24.15
N LYS A 20 -15.84 -7.53 -22.84
CA LYS A 20 -16.69 -6.86 -21.85
C LYS A 20 -15.87 -6.57 -20.58
N PRO A 21 -16.00 -5.38 -20.00
CA PRO A 21 -15.28 -5.03 -18.78
C PRO A 21 -15.81 -5.79 -17.55
N TRP A 22 -14.95 -5.95 -16.54
CA TRP A 22 -15.35 -6.32 -15.19
C TRP A 22 -16.22 -5.23 -14.57
N TYR A 23 -17.08 -5.62 -13.63
CA TYR A 23 -17.98 -4.69 -12.94
C TYR A 23 -18.27 -5.14 -11.51
N ALA A 24 -18.62 -4.18 -10.64
CA ALA A 24 -19.07 -4.47 -9.29
C ALA A 24 -20.50 -5.03 -9.29
N GLN A 25 -20.77 -5.98 -8.37
CA GLN A 25 -22.06 -6.65 -8.25
C GLN A 25 -22.32 -7.09 -6.80
N THR A 26 -23.55 -7.50 -6.48
CA THR A 26 -24.03 -7.82 -5.13
C THR A 26 -24.49 -9.26 -4.97
N ASP A 27 -24.56 -10.06 -6.02
CA ASP A 27 -25.13 -11.42 -6.00
C ASP A 27 -24.16 -12.45 -5.41
N GLN A 28 -22.88 -12.28 -5.65
CA GLN A 28 -21.79 -13.17 -5.23
C GLN A 28 -20.72 -12.36 -4.52
N VAL A 29 -20.83 -12.21 -3.21
CA VAL A 29 -19.94 -11.41 -2.37
C VAL A 29 -19.25 -12.32 -1.38
N TYR A 30 -17.96 -12.08 -1.10
CA TYR A 30 -17.25 -12.75 -0.02
C TYR A 30 -17.45 -11.99 1.28
N GLU A 31 -17.24 -10.69 1.29
CA GLU A 31 -17.41 -9.81 2.43
C GLU A 31 -18.03 -8.46 2.02
N GLY A 32 -18.80 -7.83 2.93
CA GLY A 32 -19.45 -6.56 2.65
C GLY A 32 -20.65 -6.69 1.72
N SER A 33 -20.79 -5.75 0.79
CA SER A 33 -21.95 -5.63 -0.09
C SER A 33 -21.63 -5.84 -1.57
N TYR A 34 -20.37 -5.70 -1.97
CA TYR A 34 -19.95 -5.75 -3.37
C TYR A 34 -18.68 -6.57 -3.56
N SER A 35 -18.64 -7.29 -4.67
CA SER A 35 -17.41 -7.88 -5.23
C SER A 35 -17.27 -7.51 -6.71
N LEU A 36 -16.15 -7.81 -7.34
CA LEU A 36 -16.00 -7.68 -8.79
C LEU A 36 -16.33 -8.98 -9.50
N ARG A 37 -17.02 -8.86 -10.63
CA ARG A 37 -17.37 -9.95 -11.54
C ARG A 37 -16.79 -9.68 -12.91
N SER A 38 -16.30 -10.73 -13.60
CA SER A 38 -15.94 -10.69 -15.01
C SER A 38 -17.12 -10.24 -15.89
N GLY A 39 -16.83 -9.55 -16.96
CA GLY A 39 -17.84 -9.16 -17.97
C GLY A 39 -18.60 -10.38 -18.50
N LYS A 40 -19.85 -10.18 -18.88
CA LYS A 40 -20.67 -11.20 -19.53
C LYS A 40 -20.18 -11.39 -20.96
N ILE A 41 -19.24 -12.29 -21.15
CA ILE A 41 -18.62 -12.63 -22.44
C ILE A 41 -19.25 -13.87 -23.03
N THR A 42 -19.08 -14.05 -24.34
CA THR A 42 -19.48 -15.24 -25.10
C THR A 42 -18.25 -16.03 -25.53
N ASP A 43 -18.46 -17.15 -26.21
CA ASP A 43 -17.40 -18.07 -26.66
C ASP A 43 -16.29 -17.36 -27.42
N SER A 44 -15.06 -17.80 -27.23
CA SER A 44 -13.84 -17.22 -27.80
C SER A 44 -13.55 -15.77 -27.39
N GLN A 45 -14.12 -15.30 -26.28
CA GLN A 45 -13.91 -13.96 -25.75
C GLN A 45 -13.16 -13.97 -24.41
N GLU A 46 -12.65 -12.80 -24.05
CA GLU A 46 -11.99 -12.57 -22.77
C GLU A 46 -12.47 -11.28 -22.09
N SER A 47 -12.37 -11.27 -20.77
CA SER A 47 -12.65 -10.14 -19.90
C SER A 47 -11.45 -9.98 -18.94
N ILE A 48 -10.80 -8.82 -18.99
CA ILE A 48 -9.54 -8.58 -18.32
C ILE A 48 -9.71 -7.47 -17.28
N LEU A 49 -9.21 -7.71 -16.07
CA LEU A 49 -9.07 -6.72 -15.01
C LEU A 49 -7.59 -6.57 -14.70
N VAL A 50 -7.14 -5.34 -14.57
CA VAL A 50 -5.74 -5.01 -14.26
C VAL A 50 -5.69 -4.05 -13.08
N LEU A 51 -4.71 -4.26 -12.20
CA LEU A 51 -4.29 -3.31 -11.18
C LEU A 51 -2.79 -3.04 -11.37
N GLU A 52 -2.45 -1.79 -11.63
CA GLU A 52 -1.06 -1.31 -11.67
C GLU A 52 -0.83 -0.42 -10.44
N ARG A 53 0.09 -0.85 -9.57
CA ARG A 53 0.34 -0.15 -8.32
C ARG A 53 1.75 -0.39 -7.80
N GLU A 54 2.31 0.63 -7.17
CA GLU A 54 3.50 0.48 -6.36
C GLU A 54 3.16 -0.24 -5.05
N THR A 55 3.94 -1.27 -4.70
CA THR A 55 3.78 -2.08 -3.49
C THR A 55 5.11 -2.28 -2.78
N GLY A 56 5.05 -2.60 -1.50
CA GLY A 56 6.19 -3.19 -0.78
C GLY A 56 6.47 -4.63 -1.24
N ALA A 57 7.63 -5.16 -0.86
CA ALA A 57 7.90 -6.59 -0.96
C ALA A 57 7.10 -7.34 0.12
N GLY A 58 6.54 -8.50 -0.24
CA GLY A 58 5.77 -9.31 0.69
C GLY A 58 4.76 -10.22 0.01
N THR A 59 3.78 -10.66 0.78
CA THR A 59 2.68 -11.49 0.29
C THR A 59 1.46 -10.61 0.05
N GLY A 60 0.96 -10.62 -1.19
CA GLY A 60 -0.37 -10.11 -1.53
C GLY A 60 -1.40 -11.23 -1.47
N SER A 61 -2.68 -10.90 -1.33
CA SER A 61 -3.76 -11.89 -1.40
C SER A 61 -5.04 -11.32 -2.00
N PHE A 62 -5.93 -12.19 -2.43
CA PHE A 62 -7.31 -11.86 -2.78
C PHE A 62 -8.22 -13.09 -2.61
N HIS A 63 -9.50 -12.85 -2.44
CA HIS A 63 -10.50 -13.90 -2.50
C HIS A 63 -10.98 -14.12 -3.93
N VAL A 64 -11.04 -15.39 -4.34
CA VAL A 64 -11.43 -15.81 -5.68
C VAL A 64 -12.58 -16.80 -5.64
N LYS A 65 -13.51 -16.65 -6.59
CA LYS A 65 -14.57 -17.60 -6.89
C LYS A 65 -14.71 -17.71 -8.41
N ILE A 66 -15.00 -18.92 -8.90
CA ILE A 66 -15.34 -19.14 -10.31
C ILE A 66 -16.48 -20.13 -10.43
N SER A 67 -17.29 -19.95 -11.46
CA SER A 67 -18.34 -20.89 -11.87
C SER A 67 -18.41 -20.86 -13.39
N SER A 68 -17.68 -21.78 -14.03
CA SER A 68 -17.46 -21.86 -15.46
C SER A 68 -17.47 -23.30 -15.96
N GLU A 69 -17.26 -23.54 -17.22
CA GLU A 69 -17.01 -24.86 -17.78
C GLU A 69 -15.66 -25.40 -17.27
N GLN A 70 -15.69 -26.62 -16.72
CA GLN A 70 -14.51 -27.26 -16.16
C GLN A 70 -13.50 -27.57 -17.27
N ASP A 71 -12.24 -27.17 -17.07
CA ASP A 71 -11.08 -27.40 -17.94
C ASP A 71 -11.13 -26.76 -19.35
N TRP A 72 -12.12 -25.86 -19.58
CA TRP A 72 -12.26 -25.13 -20.82
C TRP A 72 -12.29 -23.61 -20.63
N ASP A 73 -13.14 -23.11 -19.73
CA ASP A 73 -13.22 -21.70 -19.39
C ASP A 73 -12.45 -21.39 -18.13
N TYR A 74 -11.54 -20.43 -18.17
CA TYR A 74 -10.57 -20.19 -17.10
C TYR A 74 -10.55 -18.75 -16.61
N LEU A 75 -10.35 -18.62 -15.30
CA LEU A 75 -9.75 -17.43 -14.71
C LEU A 75 -8.25 -17.68 -14.55
N GLU A 76 -7.42 -16.85 -15.15
CA GLU A 76 -5.98 -16.81 -14.96
C GLU A 76 -5.60 -15.57 -14.14
N PHE A 77 -4.67 -15.74 -13.21
CA PHE A 77 -4.09 -14.64 -12.45
C PHE A 77 -2.59 -14.55 -12.74
N ALA A 78 -2.13 -13.34 -13.10
CA ALA A 78 -0.74 -13.08 -13.40
C ALA A 78 -0.22 -11.86 -12.64
N VAL A 79 1.07 -11.90 -12.29
CA VAL A 79 1.84 -10.77 -11.76
C VAL A 79 2.98 -10.48 -12.71
N ASN A 80 3.09 -9.25 -13.19
CA ASN A 80 4.13 -8.78 -14.12
C ASN A 80 4.26 -9.69 -15.37
N GLY A 81 3.11 -10.14 -15.89
CA GLY A 81 3.02 -11.01 -17.07
C GLY A 81 3.27 -12.51 -16.81
N ARG A 82 3.66 -12.90 -15.59
CA ARG A 82 3.82 -14.31 -15.21
C ARG A 82 2.52 -14.84 -14.60
N VAL A 83 1.93 -15.85 -15.23
CA VAL A 83 0.75 -16.55 -14.68
C VAL A 83 1.17 -17.33 -13.43
N LEU A 84 0.52 -17.04 -12.30
CA LEU A 84 0.76 -17.68 -11.00
C LEU A 84 -0.31 -18.72 -10.66
N ALA A 85 -1.54 -18.52 -11.16
CA ALA A 85 -2.65 -19.43 -10.87
C ALA A 85 -3.68 -19.44 -12.00
N LYS A 86 -4.45 -20.54 -12.04
CA LYS A 86 -5.50 -20.77 -13.02
C LYS A 86 -6.61 -21.62 -12.40
N TRP A 87 -7.86 -21.21 -12.59
CA TRP A 87 -9.04 -21.88 -12.06
C TRP A 87 -10.07 -22.08 -13.16
N SER A 88 -10.84 -23.19 -13.08
CA SER A 88 -11.97 -23.51 -13.93
C SER A 88 -13.03 -24.29 -13.17
N GLY A 89 -14.20 -24.48 -13.76
CA GLY A 89 -15.28 -25.23 -13.17
C GLY A 89 -15.94 -24.50 -12.00
N ARG A 90 -16.23 -25.21 -10.91
CA ARG A 90 -16.90 -24.67 -9.73
C ARG A 90 -15.92 -24.57 -8.55
N VAL A 91 -15.41 -23.37 -8.28
CA VAL A 91 -14.59 -23.05 -7.11
C VAL A 91 -15.36 -22.05 -6.26
N ASN A 92 -15.66 -22.43 -5.01
CA ASN A 92 -16.24 -21.52 -4.03
C ASN A 92 -15.19 -20.51 -3.55
N TRP A 93 -15.65 -19.42 -2.90
CA TRP A 93 -14.79 -18.42 -2.31
C TRP A 93 -13.64 -19.04 -1.53
N ARG A 94 -12.42 -18.65 -1.88
CA ARG A 94 -11.19 -19.02 -1.20
C ARG A 94 -10.15 -17.92 -1.34
N GLU A 95 -9.31 -17.79 -0.37
CA GLU A 95 -8.15 -16.92 -0.47
C GLU A 95 -7.06 -17.53 -1.35
N PHE A 96 -6.39 -16.68 -2.10
CA PHE A 96 -5.19 -17.01 -2.86
C PHE A 96 -4.11 -16.00 -2.52
N GLU A 97 -2.96 -16.49 -2.06
CA GLU A 97 -1.77 -15.71 -1.72
C GLU A 97 -0.73 -15.78 -2.83
N PHE A 98 0.01 -14.68 -3.03
CA PHE A 98 1.04 -14.57 -4.06
C PHE A 98 2.18 -13.63 -3.63
N PRO A 99 3.44 -13.89 -4.08
CA PRO A 99 4.58 -13.04 -3.75
C PRO A 99 4.59 -11.77 -4.61
N LEU A 100 4.96 -10.64 -3.98
CA LEU A 100 5.24 -9.37 -4.64
C LEU A 100 6.65 -8.89 -4.28
N GLN A 101 7.31 -8.28 -5.27
CA GLN A 101 8.53 -7.52 -5.07
C GLN A 101 8.19 -6.06 -4.79
N ALA A 102 9.07 -5.32 -4.10
CA ALA A 102 8.92 -3.88 -3.96
C ALA A 102 9.00 -3.19 -5.32
N GLY A 103 8.20 -2.14 -5.50
CA GLY A 103 8.12 -1.33 -6.72
C GLY A 103 6.80 -1.49 -7.45
N ASN A 104 6.78 -1.05 -8.71
CA ASN A 104 5.58 -1.10 -9.54
C ASN A 104 5.26 -2.53 -9.94
N ASN A 105 4.07 -2.98 -9.60
CA ASN A 105 3.55 -4.29 -9.94
C ASN A 105 2.28 -4.17 -10.78
N ARG A 106 2.17 -5.04 -11.80
CA ARG A 106 0.99 -5.20 -12.62
C ARG A 106 0.35 -6.54 -12.32
N LEU A 107 -0.84 -6.50 -11.71
CA LEU A 107 -1.67 -7.65 -11.42
C LEU A 107 -2.74 -7.76 -12.49
N GLU A 108 -2.97 -8.96 -13.01
CA GLU A 108 -3.96 -9.20 -14.05
C GLU A 108 -4.83 -10.41 -13.71
N TRP A 109 -6.15 -10.23 -13.76
CA TRP A 109 -7.17 -11.26 -13.71
C TRP A 109 -7.84 -11.36 -15.07
N ARG A 110 -7.66 -12.49 -15.77
CA ARG A 110 -8.16 -12.72 -17.11
C ARG A 110 -9.14 -13.89 -17.11
N TYR A 111 -10.42 -13.60 -17.26
CA TYR A 111 -11.43 -14.61 -17.54
C TYR A 111 -11.56 -14.79 -19.04
N ARG A 112 -11.39 -16.03 -19.51
CA ARG A 112 -11.48 -16.37 -20.95
C ARG A 112 -12.31 -17.61 -21.16
N LYS A 113 -13.01 -17.65 -22.29
CA LYS A 113 -13.83 -18.75 -22.74
C LYS A 113 -13.21 -19.40 -23.97
N ASP A 114 -13.44 -20.71 -24.07
CA ASP A 114 -13.15 -21.49 -25.28
C ASP A 114 -14.17 -21.22 -26.41
N PRO A 115 -14.12 -21.90 -27.57
CA PRO A 115 -15.01 -21.65 -28.69
C PRO A 115 -16.45 -22.17 -28.52
N SER A 116 -16.77 -22.87 -27.43
CA SER A 116 -18.08 -23.55 -27.32
C SER A 116 -18.50 -23.75 -25.87
N THR A 117 -19.79 -23.88 -25.67
CA THR A 117 -20.42 -24.30 -24.40
C THR A 117 -20.27 -23.30 -23.27
N PHE A 118 -21.13 -23.38 -22.31
CA PHE A 118 -21.05 -22.65 -21.06
C PHE A 118 -21.54 -23.54 -19.90
N ALA A 119 -21.04 -23.30 -18.71
CA ALA A 119 -21.52 -24.00 -17.53
C ALA A 119 -21.52 -23.08 -16.30
N GLY A 120 -22.44 -23.36 -15.38
CA GLY A 120 -22.59 -22.65 -14.14
C GLY A 120 -23.08 -21.21 -14.34
N MET A 121 -22.41 -20.24 -13.68
CA MET A 121 -22.72 -18.81 -13.78
C MET A 121 -21.98 -18.12 -14.93
N ASP A 122 -21.07 -18.85 -15.58
CA ASP A 122 -20.23 -18.38 -16.69
C ASP A 122 -19.48 -17.10 -16.30
N ALA A 123 -18.81 -17.13 -15.16
CA ALA A 123 -18.17 -15.96 -14.56
C ALA A 123 -17.10 -16.31 -13.54
N ALA A 124 -16.17 -15.37 -13.40
CA ALA A 124 -15.21 -15.28 -12.31
C ALA A 124 -15.50 -14.07 -11.42
N PHE A 125 -15.12 -14.17 -10.15
CA PHE A 125 -15.34 -13.14 -9.12
C PHE A 125 -14.07 -12.98 -8.30
N ILE A 126 -13.78 -11.74 -7.90
CA ILE A 126 -12.74 -11.44 -6.91
C ILE A 126 -13.26 -10.47 -5.85
N ASP A 127 -12.66 -10.57 -4.65
CA ASP A 127 -12.97 -9.70 -3.53
C ASP A 127 -11.76 -9.57 -2.60
N ASN A 128 -11.77 -8.58 -1.69
CA ASN A 128 -10.77 -8.38 -0.63
C ASN A 128 -9.31 -8.50 -1.11
N VAL A 129 -8.91 -7.62 -2.02
CA VAL A 129 -7.52 -7.57 -2.50
C VAL A 129 -6.63 -6.89 -1.46
N PHE A 130 -5.64 -7.61 -0.96
CA PHE A 130 -4.59 -7.10 -0.07
C PHE A 130 -3.26 -6.99 -0.83
N LEU A 131 -2.56 -5.87 -0.62
CA LEU A 131 -1.22 -5.63 -1.15
C LEU A 131 -0.33 -5.09 -0.02
N PRO A 132 0.95 -5.55 0.07
CA PRO A 132 1.87 -5.02 1.05
C PRO A 132 2.17 -3.54 0.77
N GLU A 133 2.16 -2.75 1.83
CA GLU A 133 2.42 -1.31 1.73
C GLU A 133 3.89 -1.02 1.39
N VAL A 134 4.12 0.06 0.66
CA VAL A 134 5.46 0.61 0.46
C VAL A 134 5.96 1.11 1.81
N ARG A 135 7.04 0.51 2.31
CA ARG A 135 7.71 1.03 3.50
C ARG A 135 8.59 2.21 3.07
N VAL A 136 8.22 3.40 3.45
CA VAL A 136 9.14 4.53 3.47
C VAL A 136 10.09 4.26 4.64
N ILE A 137 11.30 3.82 4.34
CA ILE A 137 12.36 3.80 5.34
C ILE A 137 12.86 5.24 5.41
N GLU A 138 12.35 6.00 6.40
CA GLU A 138 13.06 7.23 6.78
C GLU A 138 14.47 6.79 7.23
N PRO A 139 15.55 7.38 6.68
CA PRO A 139 16.89 7.07 7.18
C PRO A 139 16.90 7.39 8.68
N GLU A 140 17.14 6.38 9.52
CA GLU A 140 17.43 6.65 10.92
C GLU A 140 18.69 7.52 10.98
N PRO A 141 18.72 8.56 11.84
CA PRO A 141 19.90 9.38 12.01
C PRO A 141 21.09 8.45 12.33
N GLU A 142 22.19 8.60 11.59
CA GLU A 142 23.39 7.75 11.77
C GLU A 142 23.99 7.88 13.18
N THR A 143 23.64 8.98 13.87
CA THR A 143 24.04 9.24 15.26
C THR A 143 22.86 9.68 16.11
N GLU A 144 22.70 9.11 17.29
CA GLU A 144 21.70 9.61 18.26
C GLU A 144 22.06 11.07 18.64
N PRO A 145 21.12 12.03 18.47
CA PRO A 145 21.40 13.41 18.84
C PRO A 145 21.60 13.52 20.35
N ASN A 146 22.64 14.22 20.74
CA ASN A 146 22.96 14.50 22.13
C ASN A 146 22.76 15.98 22.42
N LEU A 147 22.08 16.30 23.51
CA LEU A 147 21.89 17.64 24.04
C LEU A 147 22.67 17.77 25.36
N ALA A 148 23.58 18.72 25.40
CA ALA A 148 24.36 18.99 26.61
C ALA A 148 24.27 20.44 27.04
N VAL A 149 24.34 20.69 28.34
CA VAL A 149 24.51 22.04 28.91
C VAL A 149 25.98 22.39 28.82
N VAL A 150 26.32 23.45 28.11
CA VAL A 150 27.68 23.97 27.98
C VAL A 150 28.04 24.90 29.14
N GLY A 151 27.08 25.74 29.56
CA GLY A 151 27.30 26.68 30.64
C GLY A 151 26.16 27.67 30.80
N ILE A 152 26.30 28.57 31.77
CA ILE A 152 25.39 29.69 31.99
C ILE A 152 26.21 30.99 31.83
N THR A 153 25.75 31.84 30.94
CA THR A 153 26.36 33.15 30.69
C THR A 153 25.43 34.30 31.15
N ALA A 154 25.89 35.55 31.06
CA ALA A 154 25.00 36.68 31.31
C ALA A 154 23.82 36.75 30.34
N GLU A 155 23.96 36.13 29.18
CA GLU A 155 22.96 36.11 28.09
C GLU A 155 21.97 34.91 28.20
N GLY A 156 22.23 33.96 29.13
CA GLY A 156 21.37 32.82 29.35
C GLY A 156 22.07 31.48 29.37
N LEU A 157 21.29 30.42 29.35
CA LEU A 157 21.76 29.03 29.35
C LEU A 157 22.29 28.66 27.95
N GLN A 158 23.53 28.21 27.86
CA GLN A 158 24.11 27.68 26.64
C GLN A 158 23.92 26.18 26.52
N LEU A 159 23.33 25.76 25.41
CA LEU A 159 23.09 24.37 25.06
C LEU A 159 23.89 24.02 23.81
N SER A 160 24.47 22.81 23.75
CA SER A 160 25.05 22.27 22.53
C SER A 160 24.26 21.05 22.08
N VAL A 161 24.00 20.98 20.80
CA VAL A 161 23.44 19.83 20.11
C VAL A 161 24.54 19.18 19.29
N THR A 162 24.70 17.88 19.39
CA THR A 162 25.56 17.10 18.49
C THR A 162 24.70 15.99 17.86
N GLY A 163 24.89 15.75 16.56
CA GLY A 163 24.14 14.79 15.78
C GLY A 163 24.66 14.74 14.35
N ASP A 164 23.82 14.37 13.40
CA ASP A 164 24.20 14.32 12.00
C ASP A 164 24.53 15.73 11.45
N ALA A 165 25.49 15.81 10.51
CA ALA A 165 25.91 17.07 9.90
C ALA A 165 24.77 17.69 9.07
N ALA A 166 24.71 19.02 9.07
CA ALA A 166 23.72 19.82 8.30
C ALA A 166 22.25 19.41 8.52
N THR A 167 21.92 18.90 9.71
CA THR A 167 20.59 18.36 10.04
C THR A 167 19.84 19.30 10.98
N GLU A 168 18.55 19.51 10.75
CA GLU A 168 17.69 20.33 11.60
C GLU A 168 17.15 19.48 12.77
N TYR A 169 17.38 19.97 14.00
CA TYR A 169 16.86 19.40 15.24
C TYR A 169 15.88 20.35 15.91
N LYS A 170 14.74 19.83 16.36
CA LYS A 170 13.75 20.56 17.13
C LYS A 170 14.01 20.35 18.63
N LEU A 171 14.42 21.40 19.33
CA LEU A 171 14.57 21.37 20.78
C LEU A 171 13.24 21.67 21.45
N GLN A 172 12.90 20.86 22.44
CA GLN A 172 11.68 21.05 23.22
C GLN A 172 12.02 21.06 24.71
N PHE A 173 11.21 21.75 25.48
CA PHE A 173 11.27 21.75 26.95
C PHE A 173 9.92 21.38 27.55
N SER A 174 9.97 20.86 28.78
CA SER A 174 8.80 20.52 29.58
C SER A 174 9.08 20.79 31.05
N THR A 175 8.06 21.26 31.79
CA THR A 175 8.12 21.44 33.24
C THR A 175 7.46 20.29 34.01
N ASP A 176 6.71 19.44 33.32
CA ASP A 176 5.90 18.34 33.89
C ASP A 176 6.19 16.97 33.27
N LEU A 177 7.08 16.90 32.26
CA LEU A 177 7.40 15.72 31.45
C LEU A 177 6.19 15.10 30.73
N LYS A 178 5.09 15.85 30.60
CA LYS A 178 3.86 15.43 29.90
C LYS A 178 3.54 16.34 28.73
N SER A 179 3.72 17.64 28.93
CA SER A 179 3.46 18.67 27.92
C SER A 179 4.80 19.26 27.48
N TRP A 180 5.03 19.28 26.16
CA TRP A 180 6.29 19.73 25.55
C TRP A 180 6.06 20.97 24.69
N SER A 181 6.86 21.99 24.90
CA SER A 181 6.87 23.23 24.11
C SER A 181 8.16 23.36 23.32
N THR A 182 8.10 23.90 22.11
CA THR A 182 9.29 24.12 21.31
C THR A 182 10.11 25.27 21.89
N LEU A 183 11.37 25.00 22.19
CA LEU A 183 12.37 26.00 22.59
C LEU A 183 12.96 26.66 21.32
N ALA A 184 13.47 25.86 20.40
CA ALA A 184 14.08 26.32 19.15
C ALA A 184 14.17 25.18 18.11
N ASN A 185 14.34 25.55 16.84
CA ASN A 185 14.89 24.70 15.82
C ASN A 185 16.36 25.10 15.60
N VAL A 186 17.27 24.15 15.56
CA VAL A 186 18.70 24.37 15.31
C VAL A 186 19.19 23.49 14.19
N VAL A 187 20.07 24.02 13.34
CA VAL A 187 20.73 23.25 12.30
C VAL A 187 22.18 23.02 12.72
N THR A 188 22.62 21.78 12.71
CA THR A 188 24.01 21.43 12.95
C THR A 188 24.88 21.86 11.78
N ASP A 189 26.13 22.20 12.07
CA ASP A 189 27.14 22.50 11.05
C ASP A 189 27.65 21.23 10.35
N ASP A 190 28.63 21.40 9.45
CA ASP A 190 29.25 20.27 8.70
C ASP A 190 29.98 19.27 9.61
N THR A 191 30.19 19.60 10.90
CA THR A 191 30.78 18.71 11.90
C THR A 191 29.73 18.06 12.82
N GLY A 192 28.44 18.28 12.53
CA GLY A 192 27.33 17.75 13.31
C GLY A 192 27.11 18.48 14.63
N LYS A 193 27.50 19.76 14.77
CA LYS A 193 27.36 20.54 16.01
C LYS A 193 26.56 21.82 15.81
N ALA A 194 25.76 22.16 16.83
CA ALA A 194 25.13 23.47 16.94
C ALA A 194 25.18 23.96 18.39
N VAL A 195 25.21 25.27 18.61
CA VAL A 195 25.13 25.90 19.92
C VAL A 195 23.96 26.88 19.93
N LEU A 196 23.17 26.82 20.97
CA LEU A 196 22.02 27.69 21.22
C LEU A 196 22.17 28.37 22.57
N THR A 197 21.79 29.64 22.66
CA THR A 197 21.64 30.36 23.94
C THR A 197 20.15 30.55 24.21
N ASP A 198 19.65 29.97 25.31
CA ASP A 198 18.31 30.24 25.82
C ASP A 198 18.30 31.52 26.65
N ALA A 199 17.96 32.63 26.02
CA ALA A 199 17.91 33.95 26.65
C ALA A 199 16.81 34.07 27.73
N ALA A 200 15.79 33.21 27.72
CA ALA A 200 14.76 33.21 28.74
C ALA A 200 15.28 32.74 30.11
N SER A 201 16.43 32.06 30.11
CA SER A 201 17.12 31.61 31.32
C SER A 201 18.16 32.62 31.86
N ALA A 202 18.34 33.79 31.22
CA ALA A 202 19.22 34.84 31.70
C ALA A 202 18.75 35.31 33.10
N LYS A 203 19.68 35.38 34.05
CA LYS A 203 19.36 35.91 35.38
C LYS A 203 19.09 37.42 35.28
N THR A 204 17.88 37.81 35.65
CA THR A 204 17.58 39.20 36.04
C THR A 204 18.29 39.55 37.35
#